data_9ae9ee159811dd6fe2398fd32f82ed6c
#
_entry.id   9ae9ee159811dd6fe2398fd32f82ed6c
#
_cell.length_a   1.000
_cell.length_b   1.000
_cell.length_c   1.000
_cell.angle_alpha   90.00
_cell.angle_beta   90.00
_cell.angle_gamma   90.00
#
_symmetry.space_group_name_H-M   'P 1'
#
loop_
_entity.id
_entity.type
_entity.pdbx_description
1 polymer ?
#
loop_
_entity_poly.entity_id
_entity_poly.type
_entity_poly.pdbx_seq_one_letter_code
_entity_poly.pdbx_strand_id
1 'polypeptide(L)'
;MSYHLHISPETRFLRLPGSFLLDSGERLRDVEIAYRTWGALAPARDNAVVVCHALTGSADVDRWWGRLLGGERALDPATDFVIAANLLGSCYGTTGPASPRAPGGPPWGGDFPAITVRDQVRLQQRLLDALGVERVRLVVGGSLGGMVALEWALGDPGRVEALAVLSAPAGHGPWGIALSELGRRALALDPKFRGGHYPADDPPEAGLALARAIAMTSYRSRPGFEQRFGRDRRDGRFEVVRYLEHQGRKLVDRFDANSYLALTRAMDTHDVARGRGEYAEVLAGVDVPALVVASH
;
A
#
# COMPACT_ATOMS: atom_id res chain seq x y z
N MET A 1 3.77 -7.22 20.35
CA MET A 1 2.49 -7.74 19.78
C MET A 1 2.79 -8.36 18.44
N SER A 2 2.27 -9.55 18.17
CA SER A 2 2.44 -10.15 16.83
C SER A 2 1.51 -9.42 15.86
N TYR A 3 2.02 -8.80 14.80
CA TYR A 3 1.23 -8.12 13.75
C TYR A 3 0.24 -9.05 13.05
N HIS A 4 0.38 -10.38 13.22
CA HIS A 4 -0.59 -11.38 12.77
C HIS A 4 -1.99 -11.22 13.37
N LEU A 5 -2.15 -10.49 14.48
CA LEU A 5 -3.45 -10.21 15.11
C LEU A 5 -4.36 -9.31 14.25
N HIS A 6 -3.82 -8.64 13.22
CA HIS A 6 -4.59 -7.76 12.34
C HIS A 6 -4.86 -8.36 10.96
N ILE A 7 -4.51 -9.63 10.74
CA ILE A 7 -4.84 -10.35 9.52
C ILE A 7 -6.26 -10.91 9.68
N SER A 8 -7.14 -10.58 8.74
CA SER A 8 -8.51 -11.10 8.73
C SER A 8 -8.51 -12.63 8.59
N PRO A 9 -9.40 -13.36 9.28
CA PRO A 9 -9.55 -14.81 9.13
C PRO A 9 -9.94 -15.23 7.70
N GLU A 10 -10.52 -14.33 6.90
CA GLU A 10 -10.87 -14.56 5.50
C GLU A 10 -9.67 -14.38 4.55
N THR A 11 -8.50 -13.98 5.07
CA THR A 11 -7.28 -13.83 4.27
C THR A 11 -6.81 -15.18 3.78
N ARG A 12 -6.55 -15.25 2.48
CA ARG A 12 -5.94 -16.40 1.81
C ARG A 12 -4.47 -16.15 1.58
N PHE A 13 -3.70 -17.22 1.45
CA PHE A 13 -2.26 -17.15 1.24
C PHE A 13 -1.88 -17.94 0.00
N LEU A 14 -1.04 -17.34 -0.83
CA LEU A 14 -0.40 -17.98 -1.97
C LEU A 14 1.10 -17.91 -1.80
N ARG A 15 1.77 -19.05 -1.74
CA ARG A 15 3.23 -19.12 -1.76
C ARG A 15 3.72 -19.23 -3.20
N LEU A 16 4.58 -18.30 -3.63
CA LEU A 16 5.16 -18.36 -4.96
C LEU A 16 6.28 -19.41 -5.02
N PRO A 17 6.29 -20.25 -6.06
CA PRO A 17 7.40 -21.15 -6.26
C PRO A 17 8.67 -20.42 -6.68
N GLY A 18 9.82 -20.83 -6.16
CA GLY A 18 11.14 -20.34 -6.54
C GLY A 18 11.47 -18.97 -5.96
N SER A 19 12.08 -18.12 -6.76
CA SER A 19 12.51 -16.78 -6.34
C SER A 19 11.79 -15.67 -7.11
N PHE A 20 11.50 -14.58 -6.42
CA PHE A 20 10.93 -13.36 -6.98
C PHE A 20 12.06 -12.33 -7.18
N LEU A 21 12.29 -11.91 -8.43
CA LEU A 21 13.30 -10.91 -8.78
C LEU A 21 12.72 -9.50 -8.55
N LEU A 22 13.37 -8.72 -7.72
CA LEU A 22 13.03 -7.32 -7.47
C LEU A 22 13.58 -6.39 -8.58
N ASP A 23 13.01 -5.20 -8.67
CA ASP A 23 13.46 -4.14 -9.56
C ASP A 23 14.91 -3.68 -9.25
N SER A 24 15.33 -3.84 -8.00
CA SER A 24 16.72 -3.64 -7.55
C SER A 24 17.72 -4.66 -8.08
N GLY A 25 17.26 -5.77 -8.66
CA GLY A 25 18.09 -6.92 -9.05
C GLY A 25 18.27 -7.97 -7.94
N GLU A 26 17.87 -7.67 -6.71
CA GLU A 26 17.86 -8.63 -5.61
C GLU A 26 16.76 -9.68 -5.77
N ARG A 27 16.89 -10.80 -5.04
CA ARG A 27 15.92 -11.89 -5.11
C ARG A 27 15.36 -12.23 -3.73
N LEU A 28 14.03 -12.25 -3.64
CA LEU A 28 13.32 -12.83 -2.50
C LEU A 28 13.01 -14.30 -2.79
N ARG A 29 13.19 -15.15 -1.79
CA ARG A 29 12.79 -16.57 -1.83
C ARG A 29 11.54 -16.76 -1.00
N ASP A 30 10.77 -17.81 -1.34
CA ASP A 30 9.61 -18.21 -0.56
C ASP A 30 8.61 -17.08 -0.31
N VAL A 31 8.38 -16.24 -1.33
CA VAL A 31 7.46 -15.11 -1.23
C VAL A 31 6.05 -15.62 -1.04
N GLU A 32 5.40 -15.14 0.01
CA GLU A 32 3.99 -15.37 0.30
C GLU A 32 3.18 -14.12 0.00
N ILE A 33 2.01 -14.31 -0.61
CA ILE A 33 1.05 -13.25 -0.92
C ILE A 33 -0.20 -13.50 -0.09
N ALA A 34 -0.50 -12.58 0.82
CA ALA A 34 -1.76 -12.57 1.56
C ALA A 34 -2.78 -11.74 0.78
N TYR A 35 -3.95 -12.30 0.51
CA TYR A 35 -4.97 -11.67 -0.33
C TYR A 35 -6.39 -12.04 0.09
N ARG A 36 -7.35 -11.27 -0.38
CA ARG A 36 -8.78 -11.56 -0.23
C ARG A 36 -9.48 -11.46 -1.57
N THR A 37 -10.59 -12.17 -1.71
CA THR A 37 -11.43 -12.13 -2.91
C THR A 37 -12.90 -12.06 -2.56
N TRP A 38 -13.69 -11.45 -3.42
CA TRP A 38 -15.16 -11.42 -3.36
C TRP A 38 -15.71 -11.72 -4.74
N GLY A 39 -16.83 -12.45 -4.80
CA GLY A 39 -17.40 -12.94 -6.04
C GLY A 39 -16.67 -14.17 -6.60
N ALA A 40 -16.89 -14.46 -7.87
CA ALA A 40 -16.33 -15.59 -8.57
C ALA A 40 -15.77 -15.19 -9.94
N LEU A 41 -14.66 -15.83 -10.34
CA LEU A 41 -14.10 -15.65 -11.67
C LEU A 41 -15.05 -16.24 -12.72
N ALA A 42 -15.43 -15.43 -13.72
CA ALA A 42 -16.28 -15.86 -14.82
C ALA A 42 -15.58 -16.94 -15.68
N PRO A 43 -16.34 -17.78 -16.39
CA PRO A 43 -15.74 -18.75 -17.32
C PRO A 43 -14.83 -18.13 -18.38
N ALA A 44 -15.14 -16.90 -18.83
CA ALA A 44 -14.32 -16.11 -19.76
C ALA A 44 -13.06 -15.51 -19.12
N ARG A 45 -12.90 -15.61 -17.78
CA ARG A 45 -11.73 -15.14 -16.99
C ARG A 45 -11.41 -13.66 -17.13
N ASP A 46 -12.41 -12.82 -17.41
CA ASP A 46 -12.30 -11.41 -17.80
C ASP A 46 -13.01 -10.44 -16.86
N ASN A 47 -13.66 -10.91 -15.80
CA ASN A 47 -14.41 -10.08 -14.86
C ASN A 47 -13.63 -9.67 -13.60
N ALA A 48 -12.30 -9.78 -13.62
CA ALA A 48 -11.49 -9.46 -12.45
C ALA A 48 -11.40 -7.95 -12.21
N VAL A 49 -11.54 -7.54 -10.95
CA VAL A 49 -11.29 -6.18 -10.47
C VAL A 49 -10.20 -6.22 -9.43
N VAL A 50 -9.08 -5.54 -9.69
CA VAL A 50 -7.95 -5.46 -8.77
C VAL A 50 -8.04 -4.19 -7.94
N VAL A 51 -8.12 -4.35 -6.62
CA VAL A 51 -8.16 -3.23 -5.67
C VAL A 51 -6.80 -3.09 -4.98
N CYS A 52 -6.15 -1.95 -5.21
CA CYS A 52 -4.83 -1.63 -4.66
C CYS A 52 -4.98 -0.71 -3.45
N HIS A 53 -4.57 -1.18 -2.27
CA HIS A 53 -4.69 -0.40 -1.03
C HIS A 53 -3.61 0.68 -0.88
N ALA A 54 -3.89 1.71 -0.07
CA ALA A 54 -2.97 2.78 0.27
C ALA A 54 -1.85 2.31 1.24
N LEU A 55 -0.85 3.16 1.51
CA LEU A 55 0.37 2.90 2.30
C LEU A 55 0.14 2.02 3.54
N THR A 56 -0.84 2.34 4.35
CA THR A 56 -1.14 1.61 5.60
C THR A 56 -2.46 0.83 5.54
N GLY A 57 -2.96 0.57 4.33
CA GLY A 57 -4.13 -0.26 4.10
C GLY A 57 -3.83 -1.75 4.18
N SER A 58 -4.85 -2.56 3.95
CA SER A 58 -4.77 -4.02 3.88
C SER A 58 -5.70 -4.56 2.78
N ALA A 59 -5.67 -5.85 2.55
CA ALA A 59 -6.58 -6.54 1.64
C ALA A 59 -8.06 -6.50 2.11
N ASP A 60 -8.36 -5.97 3.29
CA ASP A 60 -9.72 -5.88 3.86
C ASP A 60 -10.54 -4.74 3.25
N VAL A 61 -10.81 -4.79 1.95
CA VAL A 61 -11.55 -3.76 1.20
C VAL A 61 -12.93 -3.50 1.80
N ASP A 62 -13.59 -4.53 2.30
CA ASP A 62 -14.88 -4.45 2.99
C ASP A 62 -14.85 -3.56 4.23
N ARG A 63 -13.70 -3.39 4.89
CA ARG A 63 -13.55 -2.55 6.08
C ARG A 63 -13.31 -1.07 5.76
N TRP A 64 -12.56 -0.77 4.70
CA TRP A 64 -12.19 0.62 4.40
C TRP A 64 -12.89 1.18 3.15
N TRP A 65 -13.35 0.34 2.22
CA TRP A 65 -14.19 0.70 1.07
C TRP A 65 -15.53 -0.07 1.04
N GLY A 66 -16.03 -0.49 2.19
CA GLY A 66 -17.30 -1.22 2.29
C GLY A 66 -18.50 -0.49 1.70
N ARG A 67 -18.42 0.83 1.48
CA ARG A 67 -19.45 1.58 0.75
C ARG A 67 -19.37 1.39 -0.76
N LEU A 68 -18.24 0.95 -1.29
CA LEU A 68 -18.04 0.68 -2.72
C LEU A 68 -18.16 -0.81 -3.04
N LEU A 69 -18.04 -1.70 -2.05
CA LEU A 69 -18.07 -3.14 -2.22
C LEU A 69 -19.42 -3.71 -1.76
N GLY A 70 -20.10 -4.46 -2.63
CA GLY A 70 -21.37 -5.12 -2.34
C GLY A 70 -22.33 -5.06 -3.51
N GLY A 71 -23.49 -5.70 -3.39
CA GLY A 71 -24.50 -5.73 -4.46
C GLY A 71 -24.95 -4.33 -4.88
N GLU A 72 -25.06 -4.12 -6.20
CA GLU A 72 -25.44 -2.85 -6.83
C GLU A 72 -24.52 -1.66 -6.51
N ARG A 73 -23.25 -1.96 -6.15
CA ARG A 73 -22.21 -0.95 -5.91
C ARG A 73 -21.16 -0.98 -7.00
N ALA A 74 -20.21 -0.04 -6.92
CA ALA A 74 -19.14 0.08 -7.92
C ALA A 74 -18.27 -1.18 -8.04
N LEU A 75 -18.17 -1.96 -6.98
CA LEU A 75 -17.48 -3.25 -6.90
C LEU A 75 -18.53 -4.30 -6.48
N ASP A 76 -19.21 -4.89 -7.45
CA ASP A 76 -20.31 -5.83 -7.19
C ASP A 76 -19.86 -7.29 -7.32
N PRO A 77 -19.75 -8.03 -6.19
CA PRO A 77 -19.36 -9.45 -6.22
C PRO A 77 -20.32 -10.37 -6.98
N ALA A 78 -21.52 -9.90 -7.37
CA ALA A 78 -22.43 -10.68 -8.21
C ALA A 78 -21.96 -10.73 -9.67
N THR A 79 -21.22 -9.72 -10.12
CA THR A 79 -20.73 -9.59 -11.50
C THR A 79 -19.20 -9.56 -11.58
N ASP A 80 -18.54 -9.13 -10.54
CA ASP A 80 -17.10 -8.92 -10.49
C ASP A 80 -16.40 -9.99 -9.63
N PHE A 81 -15.22 -10.41 -10.08
CA PHE A 81 -14.27 -11.10 -9.23
C PHE A 81 -13.30 -10.10 -8.63
N VAL A 82 -13.66 -9.54 -7.47
CA VAL A 82 -12.86 -8.52 -6.79
C VAL A 82 -11.69 -9.17 -6.05
N ILE A 83 -10.47 -8.68 -6.28
CA ILE A 83 -9.23 -9.20 -5.72
C ILE A 83 -8.47 -8.07 -5.06
N ALA A 84 -8.05 -8.25 -3.83
CA ALA A 84 -7.15 -7.34 -3.13
C ALA A 84 -6.00 -8.11 -2.51
N ALA A 85 -4.76 -7.75 -2.85
CA ALA A 85 -3.56 -8.31 -2.24
C ALA A 85 -2.93 -7.32 -1.28
N ASN A 86 -2.41 -7.81 -0.16
CA ASN A 86 -1.53 -7.01 0.68
C ASN A 86 -0.20 -6.76 -0.05
N LEU A 87 0.29 -5.52 -0.01
CA LEU A 87 1.50 -5.11 -0.70
C LEU A 87 2.74 -5.85 -0.17
N LEU A 88 3.70 -6.13 -1.05
CA LEU A 88 5.04 -6.58 -0.69
C LEU A 88 5.67 -5.54 0.24
N GLY A 89 6.28 -5.99 1.32
CA GLY A 89 6.83 -5.08 2.33
C GLY A 89 5.81 -4.59 3.37
N SER A 90 4.53 -4.94 3.24
CA SER A 90 3.48 -4.68 4.26
C SER A 90 3.59 -5.66 5.43
N CYS A 91 2.86 -5.38 6.52
CA CYS A 91 2.81 -6.21 7.72
C CYS A 91 1.54 -7.07 7.84
N TYR A 92 0.75 -7.20 6.78
CA TYR A 92 -0.53 -7.92 6.80
C TYR A 92 -0.47 -9.27 6.07
N GLY A 93 0.64 -10.02 6.24
CA GLY A 93 0.76 -11.40 5.81
C GLY A 93 1.48 -11.61 4.46
N THR A 94 1.51 -10.64 3.56
CA THR A 94 2.43 -10.70 2.41
C THR A 94 3.86 -10.51 2.90
N THR A 95 4.82 -11.19 2.27
CA THR A 95 6.25 -11.10 2.61
C THR A 95 6.68 -9.65 2.78
N GLY A 96 7.30 -9.35 3.91
CA GLY A 96 7.73 -8.01 4.30
C GLY A 96 8.80 -8.06 5.40
N PRO A 97 9.18 -6.92 5.97
CA PRO A 97 10.21 -6.83 7.00
C PRO A 97 9.95 -7.72 8.23
N ALA A 98 8.69 -7.91 8.61
CA ALA A 98 8.30 -8.78 9.73
C ALA A 98 8.30 -10.27 9.37
N SER A 99 8.46 -10.64 8.10
CA SER A 99 8.52 -12.04 7.66
C SER A 99 9.88 -12.67 8.00
N PRO A 100 9.92 -13.99 8.29
CA PRO A 100 11.18 -14.69 8.48
C PRO A 100 12.05 -14.62 7.23
N ARG A 101 13.34 -14.36 7.41
CA ARG A 101 14.33 -14.35 6.30
C ARG A 101 14.56 -15.74 5.70
N ALA A 102 14.38 -16.78 6.52
CA ALA A 102 14.39 -18.18 6.15
C ALA A 102 13.40 -18.93 7.05
N PRO A 103 12.91 -20.12 6.68
CA PRO A 103 12.00 -20.91 7.51
C PRO A 103 12.51 -21.07 8.95
N GLY A 104 11.75 -20.61 9.94
CA GLY A 104 12.12 -20.66 11.36
C GLY A 104 13.23 -19.67 11.78
N GLY A 105 13.72 -18.82 10.86
CA GLY A 105 14.74 -17.81 11.14
C GLY A 105 14.19 -16.50 11.70
N PRO A 106 15.09 -15.54 12.00
CA PRO A 106 14.68 -14.20 12.42
C PRO A 106 13.98 -13.46 11.28
N PRO A 107 13.20 -12.40 11.59
CA PRO A 107 12.60 -11.54 10.59
C PRO A 107 13.69 -10.78 9.81
N TRP A 108 13.32 -10.30 8.62
CA TRP A 108 14.19 -9.44 7.82
C TRP A 108 14.55 -8.15 8.56
N GLY A 109 13.60 -7.56 9.28
CA GLY A 109 13.79 -6.29 9.98
C GLY A 109 14.28 -5.19 9.05
N GLY A 110 15.31 -4.47 9.48
CA GLY A 110 15.96 -3.40 8.70
C GLY A 110 16.70 -3.86 7.44
N ASP A 111 16.99 -5.17 7.32
CA ASP A 111 17.66 -5.77 6.15
C ASP A 111 16.69 -6.13 5.01
N PHE A 112 15.40 -5.82 5.12
CA PHE A 112 14.46 -6.10 4.04
C PHE A 112 14.88 -5.35 2.77
N PRO A 113 14.98 -6.04 1.60
CA PRO A 113 15.52 -5.43 0.39
C PRO A 113 14.66 -4.26 -0.10
N ALA A 114 15.27 -3.39 -0.88
CA ALA A 114 14.58 -2.28 -1.52
C ALA A 114 13.56 -2.79 -2.53
N ILE A 115 12.32 -2.35 -2.37
CA ILE A 115 11.21 -2.67 -3.25
C ILE A 115 10.69 -1.41 -3.96
N THR A 116 10.00 -1.58 -5.07
CA THR A 116 9.40 -0.50 -5.84
C THR A 116 7.92 -0.73 -6.10
N VAL A 117 7.23 0.28 -6.61
CA VAL A 117 5.83 0.15 -7.05
C VAL A 117 5.70 -0.89 -8.19
N ARG A 118 6.73 -1.02 -9.03
CA ARG A 118 6.76 -2.06 -10.10
C ARG A 118 6.83 -3.47 -9.53
N ASP A 119 7.48 -3.66 -8.40
CA ASP A 119 7.49 -4.95 -7.70
C ASP A 119 6.11 -5.33 -7.20
N GLN A 120 5.31 -4.36 -6.77
CA GLN A 120 3.92 -4.61 -6.36
C GLN A 120 3.10 -5.15 -7.52
N VAL A 121 3.20 -4.52 -8.69
CA VAL A 121 2.49 -4.97 -9.89
C VAL A 121 2.92 -6.39 -10.29
N ARG A 122 4.23 -6.64 -10.37
CA ARG A 122 4.74 -7.98 -10.73
C ARG A 122 4.30 -9.06 -9.73
N LEU A 123 4.22 -8.72 -8.45
CA LEU A 123 3.72 -9.64 -7.44
C LEU A 123 2.23 -9.95 -7.64
N GLN A 124 1.43 -8.91 -7.89
CA GLN A 124 0.00 -9.06 -8.17
C GLN A 124 -0.27 -9.82 -9.46
N GLN A 125 0.54 -9.62 -10.50
CA GLN A 125 0.47 -10.42 -11.74
C GLN A 125 0.65 -11.91 -11.44
N ARG A 126 1.63 -12.30 -10.61
CA ARG A 126 1.83 -13.68 -10.18
C ARG A 126 0.63 -14.25 -9.42
N LEU A 127 -0.02 -13.42 -8.60
CA LEU A 127 -1.25 -13.83 -7.93
C LEU A 127 -2.37 -14.07 -8.95
N LEU A 128 -2.57 -13.14 -9.89
CA LEU A 128 -3.62 -13.27 -10.90
C LEU A 128 -3.41 -14.49 -11.81
N ASP A 129 -2.16 -14.77 -12.18
CA ASP A 129 -1.81 -15.98 -12.96
C ASP A 129 -2.20 -17.26 -12.20
N ALA A 130 -1.88 -17.32 -10.90
CA ALA A 130 -2.24 -18.47 -10.05
C ALA A 130 -3.74 -18.62 -9.83
N LEU A 131 -4.50 -17.50 -9.87
CA LEU A 131 -5.97 -17.50 -9.79
C LEU A 131 -6.64 -17.78 -11.14
N GLY A 132 -5.86 -17.86 -12.23
CA GLY A 132 -6.36 -18.11 -13.59
C GLY A 132 -7.04 -16.92 -14.24
N VAL A 133 -6.79 -15.70 -13.76
CA VAL A 133 -7.32 -14.46 -14.36
C VAL A 133 -6.58 -14.17 -15.67
N GLU A 134 -7.30 -13.97 -16.74
CA GLU A 134 -6.70 -13.62 -18.04
C GLU A 134 -6.77 -12.12 -18.32
N ARG A 135 -7.89 -11.47 -17.98
CA ARG A 135 -8.09 -10.04 -18.17
C ARG A 135 -8.53 -9.37 -16.88
N VAL A 136 -8.16 -8.11 -16.72
CA VAL A 136 -8.51 -7.27 -15.58
C VAL A 136 -9.42 -6.15 -16.07
N ARG A 137 -10.70 -6.29 -15.78
CA ARG A 137 -11.74 -5.34 -16.16
C ARG A 137 -11.49 -3.94 -15.58
N LEU A 138 -10.96 -3.88 -14.33
CA LEU A 138 -10.64 -2.63 -13.67
C LEU A 138 -9.49 -2.80 -12.69
N VAL A 139 -8.53 -1.90 -12.73
CA VAL A 139 -7.58 -1.70 -11.62
C VAL A 139 -7.92 -0.39 -10.92
N VAL A 140 -8.16 -0.44 -9.61
CA VAL A 140 -8.54 0.74 -8.83
C VAL A 140 -7.70 0.88 -7.58
N GLY A 141 -7.24 2.09 -7.30
CA GLY A 141 -6.48 2.36 -6.09
C GLY A 141 -6.38 3.84 -5.74
N GLY A 142 -6.10 4.11 -4.46
CA GLY A 142 -5.89 5.46 -3.95
C GLY A 142 -4.51 5.65 -3.35
N SER A 143 -3.91 6.84 -3.50
CA SER A 143 -2.57 7.16 -2.99
C SER A 143 -1.53 6.16 -3.53
N LEU A 144 -0.74 5.48 -2.68
CA LEU A 144 0.16 4.40 -3.12
C LEU A 144 -0.57 3.35 -3.98
N GLY A 145 -1.82 2.99 -3.64
CA GLY A 145 -2.62 2.08 -4.47
C GLY A 145 -2.93 2.64 -5.86
N GLY A 146 -3.07 3.95 -5.99
CA GLY A 146 -3.23 4.60 -7.29
C GLY A 146 -1.93 4.62 -8.11
N MET A 147 -0.76 4.75 -7.46
CA MET A 147 0.54 4.56 -8.12
C MET A 147 0.67 3.13 -8.67
N VAL A 148 0.25 2.12 -7.88
CA VAL A 148 0.22 0.71 -8.33
C VAL A 148 -0.75 0.53 -9.50
N ALA A 149 -1.95 1.13 -9.44
CA ALA A 149 -2.93 1.03 -10.52
C ALA A 149 -2.40 1.62 -11.84
N LEU A 150 -1.70 2.76 -11.78
CA LEU A 150 -1.10 3.37 -12.95
C LEU A 150 0.06 2.52 -13.53
N GLU A 151 0.90 1.95 -12.67
CA GLU A 151 1.96 1.02 -13.09
C GLU A 151 1.39 -0.27 -13.70
N TRP A 152 0.19 -0.71 -13.32
CA TRP A 152 -0.50 -1.84 -13.93
C TRP A 152 -0.77 -1.60 -15.42
N ALA A 153 -1.34 -0.44 -15.77
CA ALA A 153 -1.63 -0.12 -17.17
C ALA A 153 -0.36 0.01 -18.03
N LEU A 154 0.73 0.48 -17.44
CA LEU A 154 2.00 0.64 -18.15
C LEU A 154 2.83 -0.65 -18.19
N GLY A 155 2.67 -1.52 -17.20
CA GLY A 155 3.44 -2.77 -17.07
C GLY A 155 2.79 -3.97 -17.77
N ASP A 156 1.48 -3.96 -17.98
CA ASP A 156 0.71 -5.03 -18.62
C ASP A 156 -0.51 -4.46 -19.38
N PRO A 157 -0.28 -3.60 -20.38
CA PRO A 157 -1.36 -2.87 -21.06
C PRO A 157 -2.35 -3.78 -21.76
N GLY A 158 -1.93 -4.98 -22.18
CA GLY A 158 -2.81 -5.95 -22.85
C GLY A 158 -3.78 -6.66 -21.92
N ARG A 159 -3.57 -6.59 -20.61
CA ARG A 159 -4.38 -7.28 -19.60
C ARG A 159 -5.41 -6.39 -18.93
N VAL A 160 -5.16 -5.07 -18.86
CA VAL A 160 -5.99 -4.09 -18.18
C VAL A 160 -6.98 -3.44 -19.14
N GLU A 161 -8.26 -3.38 -18.78
CA GLU A 161 -9.31 -2.78 -19.61
C GLU A 161 -9.70 -1.36 -19.14
N ALA A 162 -9.55 -1.05 -17.86
CA ALA A 162 -9.86 0.28 -17.32
C ALA A 162 -9.06 0.57 -16.03
N LEU A 163 -8.90 1.85 -15.73
CA LEU A 163 -8.24 2.35 -14.53
C LEU A 163 -9.13 3.28 -13.72
N ALA A 164 -8.94 3.25 -12.39
CA ALA A 164 -9.39 4.33 -11.50
C ALA A 164 -8.26 4.72 -10.55
N VAL A 165 -7.70 5.91 -10.77
CA VAL A 165 -6.56 6.46 -10.01
C VAL A 165 -7.06 7.58 -9.11
N LEU A 166 -7.02 7.37 -7.78
CA LEU A 166 -7.58 8.30 -6.82
C LEU A 166 -6.46 8.96 -6.00
N SER A 167 -6.31 10.28 -6.11
CA SER A 167 -5.35 11.07 -5.33
C SER A 167 -3.92 10.48 -5.35
N ALA A 168 -3.43 10.13 -6.53
CA ALA A 168 -2.10 9.58 -6.72
C ALA A 168 -1.37 10.27 -7.89
N PRO A 169 -0.08 10.59 -7.73
CA PRO A 169 0.73 11.14 -8.80
C PRO A 169 1.29 10.04 -9.70
N ALA A 170 1.63 10.39 -10.93
CA ALA A 170 2.37 9.53 -11.84
C ALA A 170 3.89 9.47 -11.53
N GLY A 171 4.39 10.43 -10.76
CA GLY A 171 5.72 10.46 -10.15
C GLY A 171 5.65 11.09 -8.77
N HIS A 172 6.30 10.47 -7.77
CA HIS A 172 6.26 11.00 -6.41
C HIS A 172 7.09 12.29 -6.31
N GLY A 173 6.41 13.43 -6.12
CA GLY A 173 7.05 14.74 -6.16
C GLY A 173 7.84 15.09 -4.89
N PRO A 174 8.68 16.14 -4.93
CA PRO A 174 9.56 16.56 -3.84
C PRO A 174 8.83 16.79 -2.50
N TRP A 175 7.62 17.30 -2.54
CA TRP A 175 6.80 17.52 -1.34
C TRP A 175 6.45 16.20 -0.63
N GLY A 176 6.00 15.21 -1.39
CA GLY A 176 5.71 13.87 -0.84
C GLY A 176 6.96 13.18 -0.32
N ILE A 177 8.07 13.25 -1.07
CA ILE A 177 9.37 12.71 -0.67
C ILE A 177 9.85 13.37 0.64
N ALA A 178 9.72 14.70 0.78
CA ALA A 178 10.11 15.41 2.00
C ALA A 178 9.30 14.93 3.21
N LEU A 179 7.99 14.79 3.09
CA LEU A 179 7.14 14.27 4.16
C LEU A 179 7.46 12.82 4.53
N SER A 180 7.71 11.98 3.53
CA SER A 180 8.15 10.59 3.74
C SER A 180 9.49 10.55 4.49
N GLU A 181 10.43 11.39 4.10
CA GLU A 181 11.75 11.47 4.74
C GLU A 181 11.66 11.96 6.20
N LEU A 182 10.84 12.98 6.49
CA LEU A 182 10.59 13.42 7.86
C LEU A 182 10.00 12.28 8.72
N GLY A 183 9.08 11.50 8.18
CA GLY A 183 8.55 10.32 8.85
C GLY A 183 9.62 9.25 9.13
N ARG A 184 10.49 8.97 8.16
CA ARG A 184 11.62 8.03 8.32
C ARG A 184 12.64 8.52 9.36
N ARG A 185 12.94 9.83 9.37
CA ARG A 185 13.80 10.43 10.43
C ARG A 185 13.17 10.32 11.80
N ALA A 186 11.87 10.52 11.92
CA ALA A 186 11.16 10.32 13.19
C ALA A 186 11.33 8.89 13.72
N LEU A 187 11.25 7.89 12.85
CA LEU A 187 11.54 6.49 13.18
C LEU A 187 13.01 6.30 13.60
N ALA A 188 13.95 6.84 12.83
CA ALA A 188 15.38 6.66 13.09
C ALA A 188 15.84 7.32 14.41
N LEU A 189 15.16 8.36 14.85
CA LEU A 189 15.42 9.05 16.13
C LEU A 189 14.84 8.31 17.34
N ASP A 190 13.94 7.36 17.15
CA ASP A 190 13.42 6.54 18.27
C ASP A 190 14.51 5.55 18.70
N PRO A 191 14.97 5.59 19.98
CA PRO A 191 16.01 4.67 20.46
C PRO A 191 15.65 3.19 20.31
N LYS A 192 14.35 2.86 20.31
CA LYS A 192 13.87 1.49 20.13
C LYS A 192 13.93 1.02 18.68
N PHE A 193 14.12 1.91 17.70
CA PHE A 193 14.21 1.53 16.29
C PHE A 193 15.43 0.64 15.98
N ARG A 194 16.58 0.90 16.59
CA ARG A 194 17.79 0.07 16.49
C ARG A 194 18.18 -0.31 15.06
N GLY A 195 18.06 0.64 14.14
CA GLY A 195 18.34 0.38 12.71
C GLY A 195 17.34 -0.58 12.04
N GLY A 196 16.17 -0.76 12.62
CA GLY A 196 15.15 -1.72 12.15
C GLY A 196 15.27 -3.11 12.78
N HIS A 197 16.18 -3.32 13.75
CA HIS A 197 16.37 -4.61 14.46
C HIS A 197 15.81 -4.55 15.86
N TYR A 198 14.53 -4.27 16.01
CA TYR A 198 13.82 -4.22 17.28
C TYR A 198 13.06 -5.51 17.54
N PRO A 199 12.94 -5.94 18.81
CA PRO A 199 12.09 -7.08 19.17
C PRO A 199 10.61 -6.77 18.92
N ALA A 200 9.83 -7.79 18.62
CA ALA A 200 8.40 -7.64 18.32
C ALA A 200 7.58 -7.10 19.52
N ASP A 201 8.05 -7.30 20.74
CA ASP A 201 7.44 -6.84 21.99
C ASP A 201 7.98 -5.48 22.47
N ASP A 202 8.98 -4.90 21.78
CA ASP A 202 9.54 -3.57 22.10
C ASP A 202 9.76 -2.71 20.83
N PRO A 203 8.69 -2.45 20.02
CA PRO A 203 8.79 -1.71 18.78
C PRO A 203 8.98 -0.19 19.01
N PRO A 204 9.45 0.56 17.99
CA PRO A 204 9.65 2.01 18.06
C PRO A 204 8.31 2.77 17.92
N GLU A 205 7.46 2.67 18.94
CA GLU A 205 6.11 3.22 18.94
C GLU A 205 6.09 4.75 18.83
N ALA A 206 7.00 5.43 19.54
CA ALA A 206 7.05 6.89 19.55
C ALA A 206 7.44 7.44 18.17
N GLY A 207 8.43 6.82 17.52
CA GLY A 207 8.86 7.17 16.17
C GLY A 207 7.77 6.93 15.14
N LEU A 208 7.09 5.78 15.19
CA LEU A 208 6.00 5.45 14.28
C LEU A 208 4.77 6.37 14.49
N ALA A 209 4.43 6.67 15.75
CA ALA A 209 3.35 7.62 16.05
C ALA A 209 3.65 9.02 15.52
N LEU A 210 4.89 9.49 15.67
CA LEU A 210 5.32 10.79 15.15
C LEU A 210 5.33 10.80 13.62
N ALA A 211 5.85 9.75 12.97
CA ALA A 211 5.81 9.60 11.52
C ALA A 211 4.36 9.69 10.99
N ARG A 212 3.40 9.04 11.68
CA ARG A 212 1.98 9.15 11.35
C ARG A 212 1.43 10.56 11.54
N ALA A 213 1.79 11.23 12.63
CA ALA A 213 1.36 12.61 12.90
C ALA A 213 1.84 13.56 11.80
N ILE A 214 3.09 13.44 11.34
CA ILE A 214 3.65 14.18 10.21
C ILE A 214 2.82 13.92 8.94
N ALA A 215 2.57 12.67 8.59
CA ALA A 215 1.78 12.33 7.40
C ALA A 215 0.35 12.89 7.49
N MET A 216 -0.27 12.88 8.67
CA MET A 216 -1.64 13.39 8.86
C MET A 216 -1.79 14.88 8.60
N THR A 217 -0.71 15.67 8.67
CA THR A 217 -0.75 17.11 8.33
C THR A 217 -0.96 17.34 6.84
N SER A 218 -0.54 16.40 5.98
CA SER A 218 -0.70 16.49 4.52
C SER A 218 -2.01 15.90 3.99
N TYR A 219 -2.76 15.15 4.82
CA TYR A 219 -4.00 14.49 4.38
C TYR A 219 -5.22 15.42 4.38
N ARG A 220 -5.04 16.65 4.78
CA ARG A 220 -6.05 17.70 4.76
C ARG A 220 -5.42 19.02 4.31
N SER A 221 -6.19 19.82 3.62
CA SER A 221 -5.76 21.19 3.31
C SER A 221 -5.69 22.06 4.59
N ARG A 222 -4.88 23.11 4.56
CA ARG A 222 -4.83 24.09 5.66
C ARG A 222 -6.21 24.64 6.02
N PRO A 223 -7.05 25.10 5.08
CA PRO A 223 -8.42 25.50 5.41
C PRO A 223 -9.24 24.40 6.08
N GLY A 224 -9.08 23.15 5.65
CA GLY A 224 -9.77 22.01 6.26
C GLY A 224 -9.33 21.74 7.71
N PHE A 225 -8.06 22.01 8.07
CA PHE A 225 -7.60 21.98 9.47
C PHE A 225 -8.20 23.13 10.28
N GLU A 226 -8.14 24.35 9.74
CA GLU A 226 -8.66 25.54 10.41
C GLU A 226 -10.18 25.42 10.66
N GLN A 227 -10.93 24.95 9.67
CA GLN A 227 -12.38 24.74 9.82
C GLN A 227 -12.70 23.64 10.85
N ARG A 228 -11.91 22.56 10.88
CA ARG A 228 -12.20 21.41 11.76
C ARG A 228 -11.82 21.65 13.21
N PHE A 229 -10.70 22.28 13.47
CA PHE A 229 -10.11 22.37 14.81
C PHE A 229 -10.10 23.79 15.37
N GLY A 230 -10.00 24.81 14.53
CA GLY A 230 -9.86 26.19 14.98
C GLY A 230 -8.76 26.34 16.03
N ARG A 231 -9.08 27.02 17.12
CA ARG A 231 -8.26 27.10 18.34
C ARG A 231 -8.91 26.37 19.53
N ASP A 232 -9.78 25.45 19.24
CA ASP A 232 -10.55 24.73 20.25
C ASP A 232 -9.64 23.92 21.17
N ARG A 233 -9.99 23.91 22.46
CA ARG A 233 -9.28 23.21 23.51
C ARG A 233 -10.24 22.32 24.31
N ARG A 234 -9.72 21.19 24.74
CA ARG A 234 -10.36 20.32 25.72
C ARG A 234 -9.33 19.94 26.77
N ASP A 235 -9.66 20.07 28.03
CA ASP A 235 -8.76 19.79 29.16
C ASP A 235 -7.42 20.55 29.04
N GLY A 236 -7.46 21.82 28.61
CA GLY A 236 -6.30 22.68 28.43
C GLY A 236 -5.45 22.43 27.19
N ARG A 237 -5.73 21.37 26.42
CA ARG A 237 -4.95 20.96 25.23
C ARG A 237 -5.72 21.27 23.94
N PHE A 238 -5.02 21.69 22.90
CA PHE A 238 -5.63 21.90 21.58
C PHE A 238 -6.17 20.61 20.98
N GLU A 239 -7.38 20.66 20.39
CA GLU A 239 -8.01 19.51 19.75
C GLU A 239 -7.18 18.93 18.59
N VAL A 240 -6.46 19.76 17.84
CA VAL A 240 -5.55 19.32 16.77
C VAL A 240 -4.42 18.45 17.33
N VAL A 241 -3.87 18.77 18.50
CA VAL A 241 -2.82 17.97 19.13
C VAL A 241 -3.37 16.59 19.55
N ARG A 242 -4.55 16.58 20.16
CA ARG A 242 -5.24 15.32 20.53
C ARG A 242 -5.54 14.45 19.30
N TYR A 243 -5.94 15.08 18.21
CA TYR A 243 -6.18 14.39 16.94
C TYR A 243 -4.90 13.71 16.40
N LEU A 244 -3.78 14.43 16.36
CA LEU A 244 -2.51 13.89 15.86
C LEU A 244 -2.02 12.72 16.73
N GLU A 245 -2.09 12.85 18.06
CA GLU A 245 -1.75 11.78 18.99
C GLU A 245 -2.64 10.55 18.83
N HIS A 246 -3.96 10.76 18.67
CA HIS A 246 -4.90 9.67 18.43
C HIS A 246 -4.57 8.92 17.13
N GLN A 247 -4.27 9.65 16.05
CA GLN A 247 -3.91 9.05 14.77
C GLN A 247 -2.57 8.30 14.84
N GLY A 248 -1.62 8.82 15.60
CA GLY A 248 -0.35 8.16 15.87
C GLY A 248 -0.57 6.82 16.57
N ARG A 249 -1.26 6.81 17.72
CA ARG A 249 -1.60 5.57 18.47
C ARG A 249 -2.34 4.56 17.61
N LYS A 250 -3.36 5.01 16.87
CA LYS A 250 -4.13 4.14 15.97
C LYS A 250 -3.28 3.45 14.90
N LEU A 251 -2.17 4.06 14.47
CA LEU A 251 -1.24 3.40 13.54
C LEU A 251 -0.35 2.40 14.28
N VAL A 252 0.23 2.79 15.39
CA VAL A 252 1.09 1.94 16.24
C VAL A 252 0.39 0.63 16.60
N ASP A 253 -0.88 0.69 16.94
CA ASP A 253 -1.68 -0.48 17.32
C ASP A 253 -1.77 -1.55 16.22
N ARG A 254 -1.46 -1.22 14.95
CA ARG A 254 -1.76 -2.11 13.81
C ARG A 254 -0.70 -2.16 12.72
N PHE A 255 0.36 -1.38 12.79
CA PHE A 255 1.33 -1.27 11.68
C PHE A 255 2.76 -1.38 12.16
N ASP A 256 3.60 -1.98 11.32
CA ASP A 256 5.02 -2.19 11.59
C ASP A 256 5.87 -1.02 11.08
N ALA A 257 6.88 -0.62 11.88
CA ALA A 257 7.74 0.51 11.57
C ALA A 257 8.66 0.24 10.35
N ASN A 258 9.19 -0.96 10.22
CA ASN A 258 9.99 -1.32 9.04
C ASN A 258 9.14 -1.40 7.76
N SER A 259 7.89 -1.86 7.87
CA SER A 259 6.94 -1.84 6.76
C SER A 259 6.60 -0.41 6.33
N TYR A 260 6.46 0.53 7.29
CA TYR A 260 6.31 1.94 6.97
C TYR A 260 7.53 2.49 6.21
N LEU A 261 8.73 2.14 6.66
CA LEU A 261 9.98 2.54 6.02
C LEU A 261 10.12 1.95 4.60
N ALA A 262 9.87 0.65 4.43
CA ALA A 262 9.97 -0.01 3.13
C ALA A 262 8.99 0.56 2.11
N LEU A 263 7.73 0.73 2.49
CA LEU A 263 6.68 1.23 1.59
C LEU A 263 6.83 2.73 1.27
N THR A 264 7.28 3.56 2.20
CA THR A 264 7.57 4.97 1.90
C THR A 264 8.76 5.14 0.98
N ARG A 265 9.80 4.28 1.09
CA ARG A 265 10.91 4.23 0.12
C ARG A 265 10.44 3.79 -1.26
N ALA A 266 9.55 2.79 -1.34
CA ALA A 266 8.96 2.38 -2.60
C ALA A 266 8.17 3.53 -3.28
N MET A 267 7.41 4.32 -2.50
CA MET A 267 6.74 5.52 -3.01
C MET A 267 7.72 6.55 -3.57
N ASP A 268 8.82 6.83 -2.86
CA ASP A 268 9.82 7.81 -3.29
C ASP A 268 10.45 7.46 -4.65
N THR A 269 10.56 6.17 -4.96
CA THR A 269 11.10 5.70 -6.25
C THR A 269 10.07 5.66 -7.38
N HIS A 270 8.80 5.96 -7.08
CA HIS A 270 7.76 5.93 -8.08
C HIS A 270 7.89 7.07 -9.08
N ASP A 271 8.13 6.69 -10.31
CA ASP A 271 8.16 7.52 -11.50
C ASP A 271 7.81 6.64 -12.70
N VAL A 272 6.69 6.90 -13.33
CA VAL A 272 6.23 6.12 -14.50
C VAL A 272 7.18 6.25 -15.68
N ALA A 273 7.88 7.36 -15.81
CA ALA A 273 8.82 7.62 -16.89
C ALA A 273 10.17 6.90 -16.70
N ARG A 274 10.52 6.51 -15.47
CA ARG A 274 11.81 5.90 -15.15
C ARG A 274 12.10 4.69 -16.05
N GLY A 275 13.07 4.84 -16.98
CA GLY A 275 13.49 3.82 -17.93
C GLY A 275 12.48 3.51 -19.04
N ARG A 276 11.47 4.39 -19.27
CA ARG A 276 10.49 4.25 -20.35
C ARG A 276 10.52 5.39 -21.37
N GLY A 277 11.09 6.55 -21.05
CA GLY A 277 11.16 7.70 -21.96
C GLY A 277 10.62 8.98 -21.31
N GLU A 278 10.17 9.91 -22.14
CA GLU A 278 9.64 11.19 -21.70
C GLU A 278 8.30 11.02 -20.99
N TYR A 279 8.10 11.77 -19.90
CA TYR A 279 6.96 11.64 -18.99
C TYR A 279 5.60 11.76 -19.69
N ALA A 280 5.45 12.76 -20.56
CA ALA A 280 4.21 12.97 -21.30
C ALA A 280 3.92 11.84 -22.32
N GLU A 281 4.96 11.31 -22.97
CA GLU A 281 4.85 10.20 -23.92
C GLU A 281 4.45 8.90 -23.23
N VAL A 282 5.05 8.62 -22.07
CA VAL A 282 4.72 7.44 -21.27
C VAL A 282 3.27 7.50 -20.80
N LEU A 283 2.79 8.65 -20.33
CA LEU A 283 1.39 8.81 -19.93
C LEU A 283 0.43 8.75 -21.11
N ALA A 284 0.80 9.29 -22.27
CA ALA A 284 0.01 9.18 -23.49
C ALA A 284 -0.13 7.72 -23.99
N GLY A 285 0.80 6.84 -23.59
CA GLY A 285 0.74 5.41 -23.87
C GLY A 285 -0.26 4.61 -23.03
N VAL A 286 -0.94 5.24 -22.07
CA VAL A 286 -2.04 4.62 -21.31
C VAL A 286 -3.30 4.68 -22.18
N ASP A 287 -3.51 3.67 -23.00
CA ASP A 287 -4.60 3.57 -23.99
C ASP A 287 -5.78 2.74 -23.45
N VAL A 288 -6.22 3.07 -22.23
CA VAL A 288 -7.40 2.46 -21.62
C VAL A 288 -8.26 3.54 -20.96
N PRO A 289 -9.59 3.36 -20.88
CA PRO A 289 -10.45 4.27 -20.12
C PRO A 289 -9.93 4.49 -18.70
N ALA A 290 -9.75 5.75 -18.30
CA ALA A 290 -9.19 6.09 -17.02
C ALA A 290 -10.04 7.13 -16.28
N LEU A 291 -10.46 6.80 -15.04
CA LEU A 291 -11.01 7.75 -14.10
C LEU A 291 -9.86 8.27 -13.21
N VAL A 292 -9.60 9.57 -13.29
CA VAL A 292 -8.60 10.22 -12.42
C VAL A 292 -9.31 11.20 -11.50
N VAL A 293 -9.17 10.98 -10.19
CA VAL A 293 -9.68 11.88 -9.16
C VAL A 293 -8.50 12.48 -8.42
N ALA A 294 -8.34 13.81 -8.53
CA ALA A 294 -7.29 14.56 -7.84
C ALA A 294 -7.90 15.56 -6.85
N SER A 295 -7.17 15.87 -5.79
CA SER A 295 -7.45 17.01 -4.90
C SER A 295 -6.56 18.20 -5.29
N HIS A 296 -7.15 19.38 -5.32
CA HIS A 296 -6.42 20.65 -5.46
C HIS A 296 -5.89 21.15 -4.13
#